data_3a85a0b74bd61c0dc4b7e751ef114b8f
#
_entry.id   3a85a0b74bd61c0dc4b7e751ef114b8f
#
_cell.length_a   1.000
_cell.length_b   1.000
_cell.length_c   1.000
_cell.angle_alpha   90.00
_cell.angle_beta   90.00
_cell.angle_gamma   90.00
#
_symmetry.space_group_name_H-M   'P 1'
#
loop_
_entity.id
_entity.type
_entity.pdbx_description
1 polymer ?
#
loop_
_entity_poly.entity_id
_entity_poly.type
_entity_poly.pdbx_seq_one_letter_code
_entity_poly.pdbx_strand_id
1 'polypeptide(L)'
;VKEYHRLVHSSVKQTAYAMAASVLLFAFVFFSYNGVSWSYPLLFGYVVVMILSMLQEVIRPNNQTLSHWGHLCSSQLMIALPFSLMTAVLMEDKYLLLALFILVWANDSGAYLLGSLTARSKNGNHKMCPAISPKKSWEGLVGGIILSVAAVCVFQVVGWTSSITLTAYPWLNSILLALVVSIFSTL
;
A
#
# COMPACT_ATOMS: atom_id res chain seq x y z
N VAL A 1 5.05 11.52 -2.76
CA VAL A 1 6.31 11.55 -3.56
C VAL A 1 7.17 12.75 -3.17
N LYS A 2 6.69 13.99 -3.26
CA LYS A 2 7.50 15.20 -2.96
C LYS A 2 8.10 15.16 -1.55
N GLU A 3 7.33 14.85 -0.53
CA GLU A 3 7.82 14.79 0.86
C GLU A 3 8.84 13.67 1.05
N TYR A 4 8.66 12.50 0.42
CA TYR A 4 9.64 11.43 0.45
C TYR A 4 10.99 11.90 -0.11
N HIS A 5 11.00 12.56 -1.28
CA HIS A 5 12.23 13.08 -1.89
C HIS A 5 12.87 14.19 -1.07
N ARG A 6 12.10 14.96 -0.31
CA ARG A 6 12.61 15.93 0.67
C ARG A 6 13.33 15.24 1.82
N LEU A 7 12.77 14.14 2.36
CA LEU A 7 13.38 13.39 3.45
C LEU A 7 14.70 12.73 3.06
N VAL A 8 14.83 12.26 1.82
CA VAL A 8 16.05 11.63 1.31
C VAL A 8 17.02 12.65 0.66
N HIS A 9 16.79 13.94 0.86
CA HIS A 9 17.63 15.03 0.34
C HIS A 9 17.88 15.00 -1.18
N SER A 10 16.88 14.52 -1.95
CA SER A 10 16.95 14.50 -3.40
C SER A 10 17.00 15.90 -4.01
N SER A 11 17.69 16.05 -5.14
CA SER A 11 17.73 17.32 -5.86
C SER A 11 16.36 17.74 -6.39
N VAL A 12 16.17 19.03 -6.69
CA VAL A 12 14.92 19.55 -7.26
C VAL A 12 14.58 18.86 -8.57
N LYS A 13 15.58 18.56 -9.41
CA LYS A 13 15.37 17.86 -10.69
C LYS A 13 14.90 16.42 -10.49
N GLN A 14 15.52 15.66 -9.58
CA GLN A 14 15.11 14.30 -9.24
C GLN A 14 13.68 14.25 -8.69
N THR A 15 13.33 15.20 -7.83
CA THR A 15 11.97 15.36 -7.32
C THR A 15 10.98 15.64 -8.46
N ALA A 16 11.35 16.49 -9.44
CA ALA A 16 10.51 16.78 -10.58
C ALA A 16 10.28 15.56 -11.47
N TYR A 17 11.32 14.76 -11.77
CA TYR A 17 11.16 13.49 -12.49
C TYR A 17 10.25 12.51 -11.75
N ALA A 18 10.45 12.35 -10.45
CA ALA A 18 9.63 11.46 -9.63
C ALA A 18 8.16 11.89 -9.61
N MET A 19 7.88 13.18 -9.51
CA MET A 19 6.52 13.72 -9.55
C MET A 19 5.88 13.54 -10.94
N ALA A 20 6.61 13.85 -12.01
CA ALA A 20 6.12 13.67 -13.38
C ALA A 20 5.80 12.20 -13.66
N ALA A 21 6.69 11.28 -13.31
CA ALA A 21 6.46 9.84 -13.44
C ALA A 21 5.22 9.40 -12.66
N SER A 22 5.05 9.85 -11.41
CA SER A 22 3.89 9.48 -10.58
C SER A 22 2.57 9.98 -11.18
N VAL A 23 2.54 11.19 -11.72
CA VAL A 23 1.35 11.75 -12.39
C VAL A 23 1.01 10.95 -13.65
N LEU A 24 2.01 10.60 -14.46
CA LEU A 24 1.80 9.81 -15.68
C LEU A 24 1.30 8.40 -15.37
N LEU A 25 1.85 7.74 -14.35
CA LEU A 25 1.40 6.42 -13.90
C LEU A 25 -0.05 6.47 -13.41
N PHE A 26 -0.38 7.44 -12.59
CA PHE A 26 -1.75 7.64 -12.08
C PHE A 26 -2.73 7.91 -13.23
N ALA A 27 -2.38 8.83 -14.12
CA ALA A 27 -3.21 9.16 -15.27
C ALA A 27 -3.39 7.95 -16.20
N PHE A 28 -2.33 7.16 -16.44
CA PHE A 28 -2.43 5.92 -17.22
C PHE A 28 -3.46 4.96 -16.62
N VAL A 29 -3.36 4.66 -15.32
CA VAL A 29 -4.30 3.75 -14.65
C VAL A 29 -5.72 4.30 -14.72
N PHE A 30 -5.91 5.59 -14.42
CA PHE A 30 -7.22 6.23 -14.45
C PHE A 30 -7.88 6.16 -15.84
N PHE A 31 -7.19 6.57 -16.89
CA PHE A 31 -7.74 6.58 -18.25
C PHE A 31 -7.87 5.19 -18.85
N SER A 32 -6.99 4.25 -18.49
CA SER A 32 -7.07 2.85 -18.92
C SER A 32 -8.36 2.19 -18.39
N TYR A 33 -8.70 2.41 -17.12
CA TYR A 33 -9.95 1.91 -16.55
C TYR A 33 -11.21 2.57 -17.12
N ASN A 34 -11.13 3.84 -17.54
CA ASN A 34 -12.24 4.50 -18.22
C ASN A 34 -12.39 4.09 -19.70
N GLY A 35 -11.65 3.09 -20.17
CA GLY A 35 -11.74 2.59 -21.53
C GLY A 35 -11.21 3.55 -22.59
N VAL A 36 -10.36 4.51 -22.20
CA VAL A 36 -9.80 5.50 -23.09
C VAL A 36 -8.64 4.88 -23.87
N SER A 37 -8.83 4.66 -25.17
CA SER A 37 -7.87 3.97 -26.05
C SER A 37 -6.49 4.67 -26.16
N TRP A 38 -6.42 5.97 -25.91
CA TRP A 38 -5.17 6.74 -25.91
C TRP A 38 -4.44 6.77 -24.57
N SER A 39 -4.74 5.87 -23.64
CA SER A 39 -4.02 5.78 -22.35
C SER A 39 -2.58 5.28 -22.49
N TYR A 40 -2.28 4.41 -23.46
CA TYR A 40 -0.93 3.83 -23.68
C TYR A 40 0.19 4.87 -23.89
N PRO A 41 0.02 6.00 -24.58
CA PRO A 41 1.00 7.08 -24.62
C PRO A 41 1.42 7.61 -23.22
N LEU A 42 0.54 7.57 -22.24
CA LEU A 42 0.87 7.96 -20.85
C LEU A 42 1.82 6.97 -20.18
N LEU A 43 1.61 5.66 -20.41
CA LEU A 43 2.54 4.63 -19.95
C LEU A 43 3.90 4.77 -20.65
N PHE A 44 3.90 5.00 -21.96
CA PHE A 44 5.13 5.27 -22.70
C PHE A 44 5.85 6.51 -22.15
N GLY A 45 5.13 7.61 -21.90
CA GLY A 45 5.67 8.80 -21.25
C GLY A 45 6.27 8.53 -19.88
N TYR A 46 5.61 7.70 -19.05
CA TYR A 46 6.15 7.25 -17.76
C TYR A 46 7.50 6.54 -17.92
N VAL A 47 7.59 5.57 -18.84
CA VAL A 47 8.84 4.84 -19.14
C VAL A 47 9.92 5.79 -19.62
N VAL A 48 9.60 6.72 -20.53
CA VAL A 48 10.54 7.72 -21.04
C VAL A 48 11.08 8.59 -19.90
N VAL A 49 10.23 9.07 -18.98
CA VAL A 49 10.67 9.87 -17.82
C VAL A 49 11.59 9.06 -16.92
N MET A 50 11.30 7.78 -16.68
CA MET A 50 12.17 6.89 -15.89
C MET A 50 13.54 6.70 -16.57
N ILE A 51 13.57 6.47 -17.87
CA ILE A 51 14.82 6.34 -18.65
C ILE A 51 15.61 7.66 -18.64
N LEU A 52 14.96 8.81 -18.85
CA LEU A 52 15.62 10.11 -18.85
C LEU A 52 16.25 10.42 -17.47
N SER A 53 15.58 10.06 -16.37
CA SER A 53 16.13 10.21 -15.03
C SER A 53 17.37 9.35 -14.84
N MET A 54 17.37 8.11 -15.34
CA MET A 54 18.53 7.21 -15.30
C MET A 54 19.69 7.75 -16.15
N LEU A 55 19.41 8.17 -17.38
CA LEU A 55 20.43 8.73 -18.28
C LEU A 55 21.08 9.99 -17.69
N GLN A 56 20.30 10.86 -17.04
CA GLN A 56 20.84 12.04 -16.39
C GLN A 56 21.88 11.68 -15.32
N GLU A 57 21.62 10.66 -14.51
CA GLU A 57 22.52 10.20 -13.48
C GLU A 57 23.78 9.53 -14.08
N VAL A 58 23.65 8.83 -15.20
CA VAL A 58 24.79 8.20 -15.90
C VAL A 58 25.69 9.25 -16.55
N ILE A 59 25.11 10.29 -17.18
CA ILE A 59 25.87 11.35 -17.86
C ILE A 59 26.60 12.26 -16.85
N ARG A 60 26.05 12.43 -15.65
CA ARG A 60 26.64 13.22 -14.57
C ARG A 60 26.84 12.36 -13.32
N PRO A 61 27.78 11.42 -13.36
CA PRO A 61 27.97 10.49 -12.26
C PRO A 61 28.41 11.24 -11.00
N ASN A 62 27.75 10.88 -9.90
CA ASN A 62 28.05 11.33 -8.57
C ASN A 62 28.27 10.09 -7.70
N ASN A 63 28.98 10.19 -6.60
CA ASN A 63 29.18 9.09 -5.65
C ASN A 63 27.88 8.50 -5.09
N GLN A 64 26.74 9.16 -5.32
CA GLN A 64 25.41 8.77 -4.86
C GLN A 64 24.44 8.40 -6.01
N THR A 65 24.93 8.27 -7.24
CA THR A 65 24.09 8.02 -8.44
C THR A 65 23.14 6.84 -8.26
N LEU A 66 23.65 5.70 -7.80
CA LEU A 66 22.85 4.50 -7.57
C LEU A 66 21.80 4.69 -6.47
N SER A 67 22.16 5.41 -5.40
CA SER A 67 21.25 5.74 -4.30
C SER A 67 20.11 6.66 -4.78
N HIS A 68 20.40 7.66 -5.58
CA HIS A 68 19.41 8.58 -6.13
C HIS A 68 18.38 7.86 -7.00
N TRP A 69 18.84 6.97 -7.87
CA TRP A 69 17.95 6.18 -8.69
C TRP A 69 17.14 5.16 -7.88
N GLY A 70 17.77 4.57 -6.87
CA GLY A 70 17.10 3.73 -5.87
C GLY A 70 15.96 4.45 -5.15
N HIS A 71 16.17 5.70 -4.74
CA HIS A 71 15.11 6.52 -4.13
C HIS A 71 13.98 6.86 -5.10
N LEU A 72 14.29 7.10 -6.38
CA LEU A 72 13.27 7.30 -7.39
C LEU A 72 12.42 6.03 -7.57
N CYS A 73 13.04 4.88 -7.76
CA CYS A 73 12.33 3.59 -7.88
C CYS A 73 11.51 3.28 -6.64
N SER A 74 12.07 3.48 -5.44
CA SER A 74 11.35 3.27 -4.17
C SER A 74 10.12 4.16 -4.07
N SER A 75 10.20 5.43 -4.45
CA SER A 75 9.04 6.32 -4.43
C SER A 75 7.94 5.90 -5.40
N GLN A 76 8.31 5.35 -6.58
CA GLN A 76 7.33 4.82 -7.51
C GLN A 76 6.65 3.55 -6.98
N LEU A 77 7.42 2.60 -6.45
CA LEU A 77 6.90 1.33 -5.95
C LEU A 77 6.12 1.47 -4.65
N MET A 78 6.59 2.31 -3.70
CA MET A 78 6.00 2.41 -2.36
C MET A 78 4.89 3.47 -2.27
N ILE A 79 4.88 4.44 -3.17
CA ILE A 79 3.90 5.54 -3.10
C ILE A 79 3.06 5.58 -4.38
N ALA A 80 3.68 5.83 -5.55
CA ALA A 80 2.92 6.11 -6.76
C ALA A 80 2.07 4.91 -7.21
N LEU A 81 2.66 3.71 -7.23
CA LEU A 81 1.98 2.49 -7.67
C LEU A 81 0.79 2.12 -6.77
N PRO A 82 0.92 2.04 -5.42
CA PRO A 82 -0.23 1.72 -4.57
C PRO A 82 -1.38 2.73 -4.70
N PHE A 83 -1.09 4.03 -4.74
CA PHE A 83 -2.13 5.05 -4.93
C PHE A 83 -2.80 4.96 -6.31
N SER A 84 -2.04 4.64 -7.37
CA SER A 84 -2.62 4.41 -8.69
C SER A 84 -3.51 3.15 -8.70
N LEU A 85 -3.09 2.06 -8.05
CA LEU A 85 -3.89 0.85 -7.94
C LEU A 85 -5.15 1.04 -7.09
N MET A 86 -5.11 1.88 -6.04
CA MET A 86 -6.33 2.26 -5.29
C MET A 86 -7.38 2.88 -6.21
N THR A 87 -6.97 3.66 -7.21
CA THR A 87 -7.90 4.23 -8.19
C THR A 87 -8.54 3.12 -9.05
N ALA A 88 -7.77 2.10 -9.45
CA ALA A 88 -8.30 0.96 -10.17
C ALA A 88 -9.33 0.19 -9.33
N VAL A 89 -9.02 -0.08 -8.06
CA VAL A 89 -9.96 -0.73 -7.13
C VAL A 89 -11.22 0.11 -6.92
N LEU A 90 -11.09 1.44 -6.80
CA LEU A 90 -12.24 2.34 -6.64
C LEU A 90 -13.18 2.30 -7.85
N MET A 91 -12.63 2.17 -9.06
CA MET A 91 -13.41 2.11 -10.29
C MET A 91 -14.07 0.76 -10.51
N GLU A 92 -13.44 -0.31 -10.05
CA GLU A 92 -14.01 -1.65 -10.08
C GLU A 92 -15.15 -1.79 -9.07
N ASP A 93 -14.85 -1.47 -7.81
CA ASP A 93 -15.81 -1.54 -6.71
C ASP A 93 -15.47 -0.54 -5.59
N LYS A 94 -16.25 0.53 -5.51
CA LYS A 94 -16.09 1.56 -4.46
C LYS A 94 -16.26 1.02 -3.03
N TYR A 95 -17.08 -0.01 -2.86
CA TYR A 95 -17.29 -0.63 -1.55
C TYR A 95 -16.11 -1.50 -1.13
N LEU A 96 -15.44 -2.13 -2.11
CA LEU A 96 -14.22 -2.88 -1.85
C LEU A 96 -13.11 -1.98 -1.31
N LEU A 97 -12.90 -0.81 -1.92
CA LEU A 97 -11.90 0.15 -1.43
C LEU A 97 -12.24 0.63 0.00
N LEU A 98 -13.51 0.94 0.27
CA LEU A 98 -13.96 1.32 1.61
C LEU A 98 -13.75 0.18 2.61
N ALA A 99 -14.08 -1.06 2.23
CA ALA A 99 -13.84 -2.24 3.06
C ALA A 99 -12.36 -2.45 3.38
N LEU A 100 -11.46 -2.25 2.42
CA LEU A 100 -10.01 -2.31 2.66
C LEU A 100 -9.56 -1.31 3.72
N PHE A 101 -10.01 -0.05 3.66
CA PHE A 101 -9.69 0.94 4.70
C PHE A 101 -10.23 0.55 6.07
N ILE A 102 -11.48 0.09 6.14
CA ILE A 102 -12.08 -0.35 7.41
C ILE A 102 -11.33 -1.56 7.97
N LEU A 103 -10.91 -2.51 7.13
CA LEU A 103 -10.13 -3.67 7.56
C LEU A 103 -8.76 -3.27 8.11
N VAL A 104 -8.06 -2.33 7.48
CA VAL A 104 -6.79 -1.81 8.01
C VAL A 104 -7.01 -1.14 9.37
N TRP A 105 -8.03 -0.28 9.51
CA TRP A 105 -8.35 0.36 10.78
C TRP A 105 -8.77 -0.64 11.87
N ALA A 106 -9.56 -1.66 11.51
CA ALA A 106 -9.95 -2.73 12.42
C ALA A 106 -8.71 -3.51 12.89
N ASN A 107 -7.81 -3.86 11.96
CA ASN A 107 -6.57 -4.54 12.28
C ASN A 107 -5.70 -3.73 13.25
N ASP A 108 -5.46 -2.46 12.94
CA ASP A 108 -4.63 -1.59 13.78
C ASP A 108 -5.25 -1.38 15.18
N SER A 109 -6.57 -1.18 15.24
CA SER A 109 -7.30 -1.05 16.50
C SER A 109 -7.25 -2.33 17.31
N GLY A 110 -7.47 -3.49 16.70
CA GLY A 110 -7.41 -4.79 17.34
C GLY A 110 -6.00 -5.13 17.85
N ALA A 111 -5.00 -4.85 17.03
CA ALA A 111 -3.60 -5.03 17.38
C ALA A 111 -3.19 -4.14 18.56
N TYR A 112 -3.62 -2.88 18.56
CA TYR A 112 -3.38 -1.97 19.68
C TYR A 112 -4.08 -2.43 20.96
N LEU A 113 -5.37 -2.78 20.89
CA LEU A 113 -6.16 -3.19 22.06
C LEU A 113 -5.56 -4.42 22.71
N LEU A 114 -5.42 -5.55 22.01
CA LEU A 114 -4.89 -6.78 22.58
C LEU A 114 -3.41 -6.65 22.95
N GLY A 115 -2.60 -5.99 22.10
CA GLY A 115 -1.19 -5.75 22.40
C GLY A 115 -0.98 -4.91 23.66
N SER A 116 -1.83 -3.89 23.90
CA SER A 116 -1.73 -3.06 25.11
C SER A 116 -2.27 -3.75 26.38
N LEU A 117 -3.33 -4.55 26.24
CA LEU A 117 -3.88 -5.33 27.36
C LEU A 117 -2.90 -6.40 27.83
N THR A 118 -2.30 -7.14 26.88
CA THR A 118 -1.33 -8.20 27.20
C THR A 118 -0.01 -7.64 27.71
N ALA A 119 0.42 -6.47 27.26
CA ALA A 119 1.62 -5.80 27.78
C ALA A 119 1.51 -5.44 29.27
N ARG A 120 0.30 -5.26 29.80
CA ARG A 120 0.03 -4.99 31.22
C ARG A 120 -0.01 -6.26 32.08
N SER A 121 -0.02 -7.45 31.47
CA SER A 121 -0.01 -8.73 32.16
C SER A 121 1.34 -8.98 32.82
N LYS A 122 1.35 -9.80 33.90
CA LYS A 122 2.57 -10.20 34.64
C LYS A 122 3.65 -10.84 33.72
N ASN A 123 3.23 -11.53 32.67
CA ASN A 123 4.15 -12.20 31.75
C ASN A 123 4.58 -11.29 30.56
N GLY A 124 4.03 -10.07 30.45
CA GLY A 124 4.25 -9.20 29.32
C GLY A 124 3.67 -9.76 28.02
N ASN A 125 4.05 -9.21 26.88
CA ASN A 125 3.71 -9.73 25.56
C ASN A 125 4.96 -10.18 24.78
N HIS A 126 4.77 -11.17 23.89
CA HIS A 126 5.83 -11.70 23.05
C HIS A 126 6.09 -10.76 21.87
N LYS A 127 7.30 -10.19 21.82
CA LYS A 127 7.67 -9.26 20.74
C LYS A 127 7.92 -10.00 19.42
N MET A 128 7.38 -9.49 18.33
CA MET A 128 7.53 -10.08 16.99
C MET A 128 8.90 -9.78 16.39
N CYS A 129 9.29 -8.51 16.36
CA CYS A 129 10.55 -8.04 15.79
C CYS A 129 11.16 -6.94 16.65
N PRO A 130 11.81 -7.27 17.80
CA PRO A 130 12.32 -6.27 18.75
C PRO A 130 13.32 -5.28 18.15
N ALA A 131 14.14 -5.73 17.19
CA ALA A 131 15.18 -4.93 16.55
C ALA A 131 14.63 -3.87 15.59
N ILE A 132 13.48 -4.11 14.95
CA ILE A 132 12.90 -3.23 13.94
C ILE A 132 11.71 -2.45 14.51
N SER A 133 10.83 -3.13 15.23
CA SER A 133 9.60 -2.56 15.79
C SER A 133 9.33 -3.11 17.19
N PRO A 134 9.84 -2.46 18.25
CA PRO A 134 9.73 -2.97 19.62
C PRO A 134 8.29 -2.94 20.18
N LYS A 135 7.36 -2.26 19.50
CA LYS A 135 5.95 -2.18 19.89
C LYS A 135 5.10 -3.34 19.34
N LYS A 136 5.52 -3.99 18.25
CA LYS A 136 4.77 -5.10 17.63
C LYS A 136 4.88 -6.39 18.45
N SER A 137 3.74 -7.05 18.68
CA SER A 137 3.63 -8.30 19.43
C SER A 137 2.75 -9.33 18.70
N TRP A 138 2.97 -10.61 18.98
CA TRP A 138 2.18 -11.71 18.44
C TRP A 138 0.72 -11.64 18.90
N GLU A 139 0.49 -11.26 20.17
CA GLU A 139 -0.83 -11.05 20.74
C GLU A 139 -1.56 -9.89 20.03
N GLY A 140 -0.81 -8.85 19.65
CA GLY A 140 -1.33 -7.77 18.82
C GLY A 140 -1.78 -8.26 17.45
N LEU A 141 -0.97 -9.09 16.77
CA LEU A 141 -1.35 -9.70 15.48
C LEU A 141 -2.66 -10.48 15.60
N VAL A 142 -2.78 -11.33 16.61
CA VAL A 142 -4.01 -12.09 16.86
C VAL A 142 -5.21 -11.15 17.08
N GLY A 143 -5.02 -10.06 17.84
CA GLY A 143 -6.04 -9.03 18.05
C GLY A 143 -6.49 -8.35 16.77
N GLY A 144 -5.55 -8.02 15.92
CA GLY A 144 -5.82 -7.46 14.59
C GLY A 144 -6.65 -8.40 13.73
N ILE A 145 -6.24 -9.66 13.64
CA ILE A 145 -6.98 -10.69 12.87
C ILE A 145 -8.41 -10.86 13.40
N ILE A 146 -8.59 -10.98 14.72
CA ILE A 146 -9.91 -11.16 15.32
C ILE A 146 -10.83 -9.99 14.98
N LEU A 147 -10.35 -8.74 15.12
CA LEU A 147 -11.19 -7.58 14.84
C LEU A 147 -11.46 -7.38 13.34
N SER A 148 -10.51 -7.72 12.48
CA SER A 148 -10.71 -7.70 11.02
C SER A 148 -11.73 -8.75 10.57
N VAL A 149 -11.69 -9.96 11.11
CA VAL A 149 -12.69 -11.00 10.83
C VAL A 149 -14.07 -10.58 11.36
N ALA A 150 -14.14 -9.98 12.54
CA ALA A 150 -15.39 -9.44 13.07
C ALA A 150 -15.98 -8.34 12.14
N ALA A 151 -15.14 -7.45 11.63
CA ALA A 151 -15.57 -6.42 10.67
C ALA A 151 -16.13 -7.05 9.37
N VAL A 152 -15.49 -8.11 8.85
CA VAL A 152 -15.99 -8.85 7.68
C VAL A 152 -17.35 -9.50 7.98
N CYS A 153 -17.55 -10.07 9.16
CA CYS A 153 -18.86 -10.62 9.54
C CYS A 153 -19.96 -9.53 9.53
N VAL A 154 -19.63 -8.33 9.99
CA VAL A 154 -20.55 -7.18 9.91
C VAL A 154 -20.86 -6.81 8.46
N PHE A 155 -19.85 -6.79 7.57
CA PHE A 155 -20.07 -6.52 6.15
C PHE A 155 -21.00 -7.52 5.51
N GLN A 156 -20.87 -8.82 5.83
CA GLN A 156 -21.76 -9.86 5.32
C GLN A 156 -23.22 -9.64 5.78
N VAL A 157 -23.43 -9.28 7.05
CA VAL A 157 -24.77 -9.00 7.58
C VAL A 157 -25.41 -7.78 6.91
N VAL A 158 -24.62 -6.75 6.60
CA VAL A 158 -25.08 -5.54 5.90
C VAL A 158 -25.28 -5.77 4.39
N GLY A 159 -24.89 -6.95 3.88
CA GLY A 159 -24.99 -7.30 2.46
C GLY A 159 -23.83 -6.75 1.60
N TRP A 160 -22.75 -6.36 2.22
CA TRP A 160 -21.54 -5.97 1.52
C TRP A 160 -20.73 -7.22 1.18
N THR A 161 -20.94 -7.76 0.02
CA THR A 161 -20.12 -8.85 -0.53
C THR A 161 -19.02 -8.25 -1.40
N SER A 162 -17.77 -8.70 -1.18
CA SER A 162 -16.68 -8.31 -2.08
C SER A 162 -16.89 -8.86 -3.47
N SER A 163 -16.60 -8.09 -4.51
CA SER A 163 -16.54 -8.56 -5.90
C SER A 163 -15.39 -9.55 -6.15
N ILE A 164 -14.50 -9.73 -5.18
CA ILE A 164 -13.39 -10.69 -5.28
C ILE A 164 -13.92 -12.11 -5.09
N THR A 165 -13.90 -12.90 -6.16
CA THR A 165 -14.30 -14.30 -6.18
C THR A 165 -13.07 -15.21 -6.29
N LEU A 166 -12.47 -15.56 -5.14
CA LEU A 166 -11.36 -16.52 -5.07
C LEU A 166 -11.87 -17.96 -4.89
N THR A 167 -13.04 -18.10 -4.27
CA THR A 167 -13.67 -19.40 -3.98
C THR A 167 -15.15 -19.37 -4.34
N ALA A 168 -15.76 -20.54 -4.42
CA ALA A 168 -17.20 -20.68 -4.65
C ALA A 168 -18.06 -20.14 -3.50
N TYR A 169 -17.46 -19.85 -2.34
CA TYR A 169 -18.15 -19.40 -1.14
C TYR A 169 -17.85 -17.92 -0.84
N PRO A 170 -18.81 -16.99 -1.00
CA PRO A 170 -18.58 -15.54 -0.80
C PRO A 170 -18.04 -15.18 0.60
N TRP A 171 -18.54 -15.84 1.64
CA TRP A 171 -18.08 -15.62 3.02
C TRP A 171 -16.60 -16.00 3.23
N LEU A 172 -16.14 -17.07 2.55
CA LEU A 172 -14.74 -17.49 2.62
C LEU A 172 -13.81 -16.48 1.93
N ASN A 173 -14.25 -15.93 0.80
CA ASN A 173 -13.49 -14.88 0.09
C ASN A 173 -13.26 -13.65 0.98
N SER A 174 -14.28 -13.24 1.70
CA SER A 174 -14.20 -12.09 2.61
C SER A 174 -13.29 -12.35 3.81
N ILE A 175 -13.32 -13.55 4.38
CA ILE A 175 -12.39 -13.96 5.45
C ILE A 175 -10.95 -14.00 4.94
N LEU A 176 -10.71 -14.57 3.76
CA LEU A 176 -9.38 -14.61 3.15
C LEU A 176 -8.85 -13.19 2.92
N LEU A 177 -9.69 -12.27 2.44
CA LEU A 177 -9.33 -10.86 2.29
C LEU A 177 -8.92 -10.25 3.63
N ALA A 178 -9.71 -10.47 4.70
CA ALA A 178 -9.39 -9.97 6.04
C ALA A 178 -8.05 -10.52 6.56
N LEU A 179 -7.76 -11.80 6.36
CA LEU A 179 -6.50 -12.42 6.75
C LEU A 179 -5.31 -11.83 5.99
N VAL A 180 -5.44 -11.70 4.67
CA VAL A 180 -4.39 -11.10 3.83
C VAL A 180 -4.12 -9.66 4.28
N VAL A 181 -5.15 -8.83 4.42
CA VAL A 181 -5.01 -7.45 4.87
C VAL A 181 -4.36 -7.39 6.25
N SER A 182 -4.78 -8.23 7.20
CA SER A 182 -4.23 -8.24 8.56
C SER A 182 -2.74 -8.62 8.58
N ILE A 183 -2.34 -9.62 7.82
CA ILE A 183 -0.94 -10.05 7.75
C ILE A 183 -0.09 -8.92 7.14
N PHE A 184 -0.49 -8.37 5.99
CA PHE A 184 0.27 -7.33 5.31
C PHE A 184 0.29 -5.98 6.06
N SER A 185 -0.78 -5.64 6.79
CA SER A 185 -0.83 -4.43 7.62
C SER A 185 0.05 -4.55 8.87
N THR A 186 0.24 -5.78 9.39
CA THR A 186 1.02 -6.00 10.61
C THR A 186 2.51 -6.17 10.33
N LEU A 187 2.91 -6.72 9.18
CA LEU A 187 4.31 -6.89 8.77
C LEU A 187 4.97 -5.55 8.41
#